data_de9ea296a96c24c014554e0643e50c16
#
_entry.id   de9ea296a96c24c014554e0643e50c16
#
_cell.length_a   1.000
_cell.length_b   1.000
_cell.length_c   1.000
_cell.angle_alpha   90.00
_cell.angle_beta   90.00
_cell.angle_gamma   90.00
#
_symmetry.space_group_name_H-M   'P 1'
#
loop_
_entity.id
_entity.type
_entity.pdbx_description
1 polymer ?
#
loop_
_entity_poly.entity_id
_entity_poly.type
_entity_poly.pdbx_seq_one_letter_code
_entity_poly.pdbx_strand_id
1 'polypeptide(L)'
;DFKNIADPSVITTAGYRVVPFPAEAPSFPNGAHTLKTDPWTAAPGNATSLKWNTGSGGTDYNYTRGNNVWAYQDRANANTGSPATSATSSTALPNLTFDFTPDYTVAPTQTTPVPNQQFNITNLFYWNNIIHDVLYGYGFDEVGGNFQDDNQGRGGLGNDHVNAEAQDGSGSNNANFSTPADGGSGRMQMYLWSGSPQKDGD
;
A
#
# COMPACT_ATOMS: atom_id res chain seq x y z
N ASP A 1 15.37 -23.33 17.84
CA ASP A 1 15.88 -21.98 18.22
C ASP A 1 15.29 -20.98 17.25
N PHE A 2 14.19 -20.36 17.63
CA PHE A 2 13.71 -19.18 16.93
C PHE A 2 14.73 -18.07 17.19
N LYS A 3 15.60 -17.81 16.22
CA LYS A 3 16.42 -16.61 16.23
C LYS A 3 15.45 -15.44 16.29
N ASN A 4 15.49 -14.72 17.37
CA ASN A 4 14.87 -13.40 17.50
C ASN A 4 15.59 -12.52 16.47
N ILE A 5 15.12 -12.54 15.21
CA ILE A 5 15.67 -11.67 14.17
C ILE A 5 15.22 -10.27 14.58
N ALA A 6 16.14 -9.48 15.09
CA ALA A 6 15.86 -8.09 15.39
C ALA A 6 15.34 -7.42 14.11
N ASP A 7 14.25 -6.65 14.22
CA ASP A 7 13.77 -5.83 13.13
C ASP A 7 14.92 -4.92 12.64
N PRO A 8 15.42 -5.12 11.42
CA PRO A 8 16.56 -4.35 10.91
C PRO A 8 16.18 -2.93 10.53
N SER A 9 14.87 -2.60 10.57
CA SER A 9 14.35 -1.29 10.20
C SER A 9 14.83 -0.19 11.14
N VAL A 10 15.25 0.93 10.57
CA VAL A 10 15.51 2.16 11.31
C VAL A 10 14.27 3.04 11.48
N ILE A 11 13.15 2.70 10.83
CA ILE A 11 11.90 3.45 10.94
C ILE A 11 11.43 3.45 12.40
N THR A 12 11.32 4.64 12.99
CA THR A 12 10.80 4.81 14.35
C THR A 12 9.27 4.92 14.32
N THR A 13 8.74 5.72 13.39
CA THR A 13 7.30 5.93 13.21
C THR A 13 6.97 6.24 11.77
N ALA A 14 5.74 5.92 11.34
CA ALA A 14 5.20 6.37 10.05
C ALA A 14 3.71 6.68 10.16
N GLY A 15 3.31 7.82 9.59
CA GLY A 15 1.92 8.27 9.54
C GLY A 15 1.37 8.27 8.12
N TYR A 16 0.12 7.82 7.95
CA TYR A 16 -0.57 7.73 6.66
C TYR A 16 -1.95 8.37 6.77
N ARG A 17 -2.24 9.40 5.95
CA ARG A 17 -3.60 9.96 5.84
C ARG A 17 -4.40 9.10 4.89
N VAL A 18 -5.44 8.47 5.42
CA VAL A 18 -6.18 7.42 4.74
C VAL A 18 -7.67 7.42 5.12
N VAL A 19 -8.49 6.68 4.38
CA VAL A 19 -9.77 6.16 4.89
C VAL A 19 -9.43 5.01 5.83
N PRO A 20 -9.69 5.14 7.14
CA PRO A 20 -9.15 4.21 8.12
C PRO A 20 -9.96 2.91 8.20
N PHE A 21 -9.28 1.77 8.20
CA PHE A 21 -9.92 0.48 8.54
C PHE A 21 -10.63 0.57 9.92
N PRO A 22 -11.86 0.02 10.10
CA PRO A 22 -12.62 -0.79 9.14
C PRO A 22 -13.67 0.01 8.33
N ALA A 23 -13.55 1.33 8.19
CA ALA A 23 -14.52 2.12 7.44
C ALA A 23 -14.37 1.85 5.94
N GLU A 24 -15.49 1.59 5.26
CA GLU A 24 -15.51 1.25 3.83
C GLU A 24 -15.37 2.46 2.90
N ALA A 25 -15.74 3.65 3.40
CA ALA A 25 -15.70 4.88 2.61
C ALA A 25 -15.68 6.12 3.52
N PRO A 26 -15.26 7.30 3.02
CA PRO A 26 -15.24 8.54 3.81
C PRO A 26 -16.59 8.94 4.38
N SER A 27 -17.69 8.51 3.76
CA SER A 27 -19.07 8.80 4.19
C SER A 27 -19.60 7.85 5.27
N PHE A 28 -18.90 6.76 5.56
CA PHE A 28 -19.28 5.83 6.62
C PHE A 28 -18.91 6.36 8.01
N PRO A 29 -19.56 5.85 9.08
CA PRO A 29 -19.16 6.16 10.44
C PRO A 29 -17.66 5.90 10.64
N ASN A 30 -16.94 6.88 11.18
CA ASN A 30 -15.48 6.86 11.35
C ASN A 30 -14.64 6.80 10.05
N GLY A 31 -15.24 7.01 8.88
CA GLY A 31 -14.57 6.98 7.57
C GLY A 31 -13.85 8.27 7.19
N ALA A 32 -13.98 9.34 7.98
CA ALA A 32 -13.27 10.59 7.70
C ALA A 32 -11.75 10.35 7.60
N HIS A 33 -11.13 10.98 6.59
CA HIS A 33 -9.68 10.85 6.37
C HIS A 33 -8.89 11.19 7.63
N THR A 34 -8.15 10.22 8.13
CA THR A 34 -7.46 10.29 9.40
C THR A 34 -5.99 9.94 9.21
N LEU A 35 -5.10 10.65 9.88
CA LEU A 35 -3.69 10.27 9.95
C LEU A 35 -3.54 9.07 10.89
N LYS A 36 -3.27 7.90 10.34
CA LYS A 36 -2.97 6.68 11.11
C LYS A 36 -1.49 6.56 11.34
N THR A 37 -1.09 6.47 12.60
CA THR A 37 0.32 6.34 13.00
C THR A 37 0.60 4.89 13.39
N ASP A 38 1.68 4.34 12.86
CA ASP A 38 2.19 3.01 13.15
C ASP A 38 1.12 1.89 13.09
N PRO A 39 0.31 1.84 12.01
CA PRO A 39 -0.83 0.92 11.94
C PRO A 39 -0.43 -0.56 12.03
N TRP A 40 0.80 -0.92 11.66
CA TRP A 40 1.34 -2.28 11.79
C TRP A 40 1.38 -2.81 13.23
N THR A 41 1.33 -1.94 14.24
CA THR A 41 1.37 -2.35 15.64
C THR A 41 0.12 -3.12 16.07
N ALA A 42 -0.96 -3.06 15.30
CA ALA A 42 -2.19 -3.80 15.54
C ALA A 42 -2.24 -5.15 14.80
N ALA A 43 -1.24 -5.47 13.98
CA ALA A 43 -1.22 -6.69 13.19
C ALA A 43 -0.98 -7.95 14.02
N PRO A 44 -1.52 -9.11 13.63
CA PRO A 44 -1.35 -10.36 14.36
C PRO A 44 0.01 -11.01 14.08
N GLY A 45 0.55 -11.69 15.08
CA GLY A 45 1.70 -12.60 14.93
C GLY A 45 2.92 -11.97 14.26
N ASN A 46 3.39 -12.60 13.19
CA ASN A 46 4.57 -12.18 12.43
C ASN A 46 4.23 -11.35 11.19
N ALA A 47 2.97 -10.97 11.00
CA ALA A 47 2.52 -10.24 9.79
C ALA A 47 3.36 -8.98 9.51
N THR A 48 3.85 -8.33 10.56
CA THR A 48 4.65 -7.10 10.48
C THR A 48 6.01 -7.23 11.16
N SER A 49 6.63 -8.38 11.04
CA SER A 49 8.04 -8.57 11.47
C SER A 49 9.00 -7.66 10.70
N LEU A 50 8.60 -7.22 9.50
CA LEU A 50 9.12 -6.01 8.83
C LEU A 50 8.01 -4.97 8.83
N LYS A 51 8.33 -3.71 9.19
CA LYS A 51 7.36 -2.61 9.12
C LYS A 51 6.95 -2.34 7.69
N TRP A 52 5.79 -1.72 7.47
CA TRP A 52 5.18 -1.56 6.15
C TRP A 52 6.09 -0.92 5.09
N ASN A 53 6.97 0.01 5.47
CA ASN A 53 7.93 0.63 4.55
C ASN A 53 9.33 -0.03 4.58
N THR A 54 9.45 -1.21 5.18
CA THR A 54 10.69 -1.98 5.21
C THR A 54 10.56 -3.16 4.28
N GLY A 55 11.49 -3.34 3.36
CA GLY A 55 11.54 -4.45 2.42
C GLY A 55 12.62 -5.46 2.75
N SER A 56 12.90 -6.33 1.78
CA SER A 56 13.87 -7.41 1.91
C SER A 56 15.23 -6.93 2.41
N GLY A 57 15.82 -7.71 3.31
CA GLY A 57 17.10 -7.41 3.94
C GLY A 57 17.09 -6.17 4.84
N GLY A 58 15.92 -5.67 5.25
CA GLY A 58 15.80 -4.50 6.12
C GLY A 58 15.97 -3.16 5.40
N THR A 59 15.76 -3.13 4.09
CA THR A 59 15.83 -1.88 3.32
C THR A 59 14.61 -1.02 3.61
N ASP A 60 14.81 0.16 4.21
CA ASP A 60 13.74 1.13 4.47
C ASP A 60 13.54 2.09 3.30
N TYR A 61 12.27 2.31 2.94
CA TYR A 61 11.85 3.19 1.87
C TYR A 61 11.15 4.43 2.43
N ASN A 62 11.48 5.60 1.91
CA ASN A 62 10.76 6.85 2.20
C ASN A 62 9.60 7.12 1.21
N TYR A 63 9.17 6.11 0.49
CA TYR A 63 8.04 6.12 -0.43
C TYR A 63 7.18 4.86 -0.23
N THR A 64 6.02 4.80 -0.87
CA THR A 64 5.01 3.74 -0.69
C THR A 64 5.44 2.39 -1.26
N ARG A 65 6.49 1.84 -0.67
CA ARG A 65 7.03 0.50 -0.91
C ARG A 65 7.45 -0.15 0.41
N GLY A 66 7.31 -1.47 0.48
CA GLY A 66 7.77 -2.30 1.57
C GLY A 66 7.87 -3.76 1.15
N ASN A 67 7.75 -4.65 2.12
CA ASN A 67 7.82 -6.09 1.90
C ASN A 67 6.58 -6.65 1.19
N ASN A 68 5.39 -6.12 1.50
CA ASN A 68 4.10 -6.69 1.08
C ASN A 68 3.56 -6.04 -0.19
N VAL A 69 3.85 -4.76 -0.40
CA VAL A 69 3.27 -3.98 -1.48
C VAL A 69 4.19 -2.86 -1.96
N TRP A 70 4.15 -2.60 -3.25
CA TRP A 70 4.64 -1.38 -3.87
C TRP A 70 3.47 -0.65 -4.52
N ALA A 71 3.04 0.48 -3.94
CA ALA A 71 1.98 1.29 -4.48
C ALA A 71 2.53 2.48 -5.26
N TYR A 72 2.03 2.69 -6.46
CA TYR A 72 2.44 3.75 -7.37
C TYR A 72 1.30 4.14 -8.32
N GLN A 73 1.39 5.32 -8.95
CA GLN A 73 0.47 5.72 -9.99
C GLN A 73 0.86 5.09 -11.34
N ASP A 74 -0.13 4.68 -12.12
CA ASP A 74 0.11 4.17 -13.47
C ASP A 74 -0.83 4.74 -14.54
N ARG A 75 -1.00 6.07 -14.55
CA ARG A 75 -1.83 6.75 -15.56
C ARG A 75 -1.39 6.52 -17.00
N ALA A 76 -0.13 6.19 -17.19
CA ALA A 76 0.45 5.90 -18.50
C ALA A 76 0.27 4.44 -18.94
N ASN A 77 -0.29 3.57 -18.09
CA ASN A 77 -0.36 2.12 -18.31
C ASN A 77 1.02 1.52 -18.65
N ALA A 78 2.03 1.91 -17.87
CA ALA A 78 3.40 1.44 -18.04
C ALA A 78 3.67 0.12 -17.32
N ASN A 79 2.81 -0.24 -16.36
CA ASN A 79 2.88 -1.45 -15.53
C ASN A 79 4.25 -1.58 -14.81
N THR A 80 4.81 -0.43 -14.40
CA THR A 80 6.13 -0.36 -13.77
C THR A 80 6.20 0.76 -12.74
N GLY A 81 6.47 0.38 -11.49
CA GLY A 81 6.67 1.33 -10.41
C GLY A 81 8.08 1.94 -10.42
N SER A 82 8.18 3.14 -9.86
CA SER A 82 9.45 3.81 -9.56
C SER A 82 9.26 4.71 -8.32
N PRO A 83 10.34 5.14 -7.65
CA PRO A 83 10.22 6.15 -6.60
C PRO A 83 9.49 7.43 -7.06
N ALA A 84 9.67 7.83 -8.33
CA ALA A 84 9.05 9.02 -8.89
C ALA A 84 7.53 8.85 -9.15
N THR A 85 7.05 7.63 -9.30
CA THR A 85 5.63 7.32 -9.47
C THR A 85 4.94 6.92 -8.17
N SER A 86 5.68 6.79 -7.07
CA SER A 86 5.19 6.46 -5.74
C SER A 86 4.84 7.71 -4.93
N ALA A 87 4.05 7.57 -3.87
CA ALA A 87 3.91 8.64 -2.89
C ALA A 87 5.17 8.71 -2.02
N THR A 88 5.70 9.91 -1.84
CA THR A 88 6.93 10.13 -1.08
C THR A 88 6.62 10.80 0.25
N SER A 89 7.21 10.29 1.32
CA SER A 89 7.10 10.89 2.65
C SER A 89 7.57 12.33 2.65
N SER A 90 6.83 13.21 3.33
CA SER A 90 7.21 14.61 3.51
C SER A 90 8.34 14.80 4.52
N THR A 91 8.69 13.74 5.26
CA THR A 91 9.79 13.71 6.24
C THR A 91 10.77 12.59 5.90
N ALA A 92 12.02 12.76 6.34
CA ALA A 92 13.06 11.76 6.13
C ALA A 92 12.99 10.64 7.18
N LEU A 93 13.62 9.51 6.88
CA LEU A 93 13.91 8.46 7.87
C LEU A 93 14.61 9.08 9.10
N PRO A 94 14.33 8.62 10.31
CA PRO A 94 13.54 7.42 10.66
C PRO A 94 12.05 7.68 10.86
N ASN A 95 11.54 8.88 10.66
CA ASN A 95 10.14 9.23 10.90
C ASN A 95 9.48 9.59 9.56
N LEU A 96 8.54 8.77 9.11
CA LEU A 96 7.88 8.97 7.83
C LEU A 96 6.50 9.63 7.99
N THR A 97 6.11 10.47 7.04
CA THR A 97 4.80 11.14 7.05
C THR A 97 4.25 11.21 5.63
N PHE A 98 3.18 10.48 5.39
CA PHE A 98 2.39 10.47 4.15
C PHE A 98 1.05 11.15 4.43
N ASP A 99 1.09 12.48 4.64
CA ASP A 99 -0.07 13.29 5.06
C ASP A 99 -0.57 14.14 3.90
N PHE A 100 -1.33 13.52 2.99
CA PHE A 100 -1.89 14.15 1.80
C PHE A 100 -3.41 14.27 1.93
N THR A 101 -3.92 15.51 2.03
CA THR A 101 -5.37 15.75 2.11
C THR A 101 -5.98 15.70 0.72
N PRO A 102 -7.00 14.84 0.47
CA PRO A 102 -7.66 14.80 -0.83
C PRO A 102 -8.57 16.02 -1.05
N ASP A 103 -8.66 16.46 -2.31
CA ASP A 103 -9.60 17.47 -2.79
C ASP A 103 -10.58 16.85 -3.78
N TYR A 104 -11.78 16.55 -3.33
CA TYR A 104 -12.84 15.98 -4.16
C TYR A 104 -13.66 17.03 -4.94
N THR A 105 -13.24 18.27 -4.95
CA THR A 105 -13.84 19.32 -5.80
C THR A 105 -13.26 19.30 -7.23
N VAL A 106 -12.11 18.65 -7.39
CA VAL A 106 -11.41 18.53 -8.67
C VAL A 106 -11.70 17.18 -9.32
N ALA A 107 -11.94 17.19 -10.63
CA ALA A 107 -12.21 15.95 -11.38
C ALA A 107 -10.96 15.04 -11.41
N PRO A 108 -11.07 13.74 -11.09
CA PRO A 108 -9.94 12.81 -11.11
C PRO A 108 -9.28 12.68 -12.49
N THR A 109 -10.03 12.92 -13.56
CA THR A 109 -9.54 12.89 -14.94
C THR A 109 -8.66 14.08 -15.32
N GLN A 110 -8.55 15.13 -14.48
CA GLN A 110 -7.67 16.25 -14.73
C GLN A 110 -6.20 15.79 -14.80
N THR A 111 -5.45 16.34 -15.74
CA THR A 111 -4.05 15.92 -15.98
C THR A 111 -3.01 16.93 -15.49
N THR A 112 -3.40 18.16 -15.19
CA THR A 112 -2.44 19.22 -14.78
C THR A 112 -3.12 20.22 -13.83
N PRO A 113 -2.80 20.19 -12.53
CA PRO A 113 -2.12 19.09 -11.83
C PRO A 113 -2.99 17.84 -11.80
N VAL A 114 -2.37 16.68 -11.55
CA VAL A 114 -3.11 15.42 -11.32
C VAL A 114 -3.68 15.47 -9.89
N PRO A 115 -5.01 15.45 -9.72
CA PRO A 115 -5.60 15.57 -8.40
C PRO A 115 -5.44 14.30 -7.58
N ASN A 116 -5.31 14.48 -6.27
CA ASN A 116 -5.33 13.44 -5.24
C ASN A 116 -4.30 12.29 -5.40
N GLN A 117 -3.38 12.39 -6.36
CA GLN A 117 -2.48 11.27 -6.72
C GLN A 117 -1.71 10.73 -5.52
N GLN A 118 -1.07 11.61 -4.73
CA GLN A 118 -0.29 11.18 -3.56
C GLN A 118 -1.19 10.56 -2.47
N PHE A 119 -2.42 11.11 -2.30
CA PHE A 119 -3.40 10.53 -1.38
C PHE A 119 -3.83 9.13 -1.84
N ASN A 120 -4.22 8.99 -3.10
CA ASN A 120 -4.71 7.73 -3.66
C ASN A 120 -3.65 6.62 -3.53
N ILE A 121 -2.40 6.90 -3.90
CA ILE A 121 -1.28 5.96 -3.73
C ILE A 121 -1.08 5.59 -2.25
N THR A 122 -1.14 6.57 -1.34
CA THR A 122 -0.99 6.34 0.10
C THR A 122 -2.12 5.49 0.66
N ASN A 123 -3.36 5.78 0.26
CA ASN A 123 -4.54 5.02 0.69
C ASN A 123 -4.49 3.58 0.17
N LEU A 124 -4.09 3.38 -1.09
CA LEU A 124 -3.92 2.07 -1.68
C LEU A 124 -2.80 1.27 -1.00
N PHE A 125 -1.68 1.91 -0.68
CA PHE A 125 -0.59 1.31 0.10
C PHE A 125 -1.08 0.84 1.48
N TYR A 126 -1.80 1.70 2.19
CA TYR A 126 -2.36 1.39 3.50
C TYR A 126 -3.31 0.18 3.44
N TRP A 127 -4.29 0.19 2.49
CA TRP A 127 -5.29 -0.86 2.43
C TRP A 127 -4.71 -2.22 2.01
N ASN A 128 -3.72 -2.25 1.11
CA ASN A 128 -3.02 -3.49 0.78
C ASN A 128 -2.30 -4.08 2.00
N ASN A 129 -1.62 -3.25 2.79
CA ASN A 129 -0.97 -3.72 4.02
C ASN A 129 -2.00 -4.17 5.08
N ILE A 130 -3.12 -3.46 5.25
CA ILE A 130 -4.21 -3.90 6.15
C ILE A 130 -4.76 -5.26 5.71
N ILE A 131 -5.02 -5.46 4.42
CA ILE A 131 -5.53 -6.73 3.88
C ILE A 131 -4.51 -7.84 4.14
N HIS A 132 -3.23 -7.60 3.85
CA HIS A 132 -2.16 -8.54 4.15
C HIS A 132 -2.18 -8.95 5.63
N ASP A 133 -2.15 -7.98 6.54
CA ASP A 133 -2.07 -8.21 7.98
C ASP A 133 -3.31 -8.96 8.51
N VAL A 134 -4.51 -8.60 8.04
CA VAL A 134 -5.76 -9.28 8.41
C VAL A 134 -5.75 -10.72 7.92
N LEU A 135 -5.44 -10.95 6.64
CA LEU A 135 -5.45 -12.28 6.04
C LEU A 135 -4.35 -13.18 6.60
N TYR A 136 -3.22 -12.62 7.01
CA TYR A 136 -2.16 -13.33 7.72
C TYR A 136 -2.71 -14.01 8.99
N GLY A 137 -3.54 -13.31 9.74
CA GLY A 137 -4.22 -13.86 10.93
C GLY A 137 -5.20 -15.00 10.62
N TYR A 138 -5.62 -15.16 9.37
CA TYR A 138 -6.49 -16.24 8.90
C TYR A 138 -5.73 -17.36 8.17
N GLY A 139 -4.40 -17.32 8.15
CA GLY A 139 -3.56 -18.38 7.58
C GLY A 139 -3.11 -18.13 6.14
N PHE A 140 -3.34 -16.93 5.59
CA PHE A 140 -2.70 -16.50 4.35
C PHE A 140 -1.34 -15.88 4.70
N ASP A 141 -0.47 -16.75 5.19
CA ASP A 141 0.91 -16.46 5.61
C ASP A 141 1.92 -16.95 4.56
N GLU A 142 3.19 -16.97 4.90
CA GLU A 142 4.27 -17.38 3.99
C GLU A 142 4.10 -18.80 3.46
N VAL A 143 3.64 -19.74 4.30
CA VAL A 143 3.36 -21.12 3.88
C VAL A 143 2.10 -21.19 3.03
N GLY A 144 1.15 -20.30 3.28
CA GLY A 144 -0.07 -20.15 2.51
C GLY A 144 0.11 -19.44 1.16
N GLY A 145 1.32 -18.98 0.83
CA GLY A 145 1.64 -18.29 -0.42
C GLY A 145 1.13 -16.85 -0.44
N ASN A 146 1.33 -16.13 0.67
CA ASN A 146 1.03 -14.70 0.71
C ASN A 146 2.04 -13.89 -0.13
N PHE A 147 1.70 -12.62 -0.37
CA PHE A 147 2.54 -11.75 -1.19
C PHE A 147 3.55 -11.00 -0.32
N GLN A 148 4.83 -11.41 -0.39
CA GLN A 148 5.95 -10.78 0.32
C GLN A 148 7.25 -10.89 -0.47
N ASP A 149 8.08 -9.85 -0.47
CA ASP A 149 9.43 -9.94 -1.05
C ASP A 149 10.35 -10.84 -0.22
N ASP A 150 10.25 -10.75 1.10
CA ASP A 150 11.09 -11.49 2.04
C ASP A 150 10.21 -12.27 3.04
N ASN A 151 10.15 -13.56 2.88
CA ASN A 151 9.43 -14.47 3.77
C ASN A 151 10.22 -14.78 5.06
N GLN A 152 11.39 -14.20 5.25
CA GLN A 152 12.23 -14.34 6.45
C GLN A 152 12.47 -15.80 6.86
N GLY A 153 12.54 -16.70 5.88
CA GLY A 153 12.77 -18.13 6.09
C GLY A 153 11.61 -18.90 6.70
N ARG A 154 10.39 -18.34 6.69
CA ARG A 154 9.17 -18.97 7.25
C ARG A 154 8.41 -19.88 6.28
N GLY A 155 8.89 -20.04 5.07
CA GLY A 155 8.29 -20.90 4.04
C GLY A 155 7.76 -20.09 2.86
N GLY A 156 7.08 -20.78 1.92
CA GLY A 156 6.62 -20.17 0.68
C GLY A 156 7.74 -19.65 -0.22
N LEU A 157 7.39 -18.99 -1.30
CA LEU A 157 8.32 -18.29 -2.18
C LEU A 157 8.18 -16.78 -1.98
N GLY A 158 9.27 -16.06 -2.01
CA GLY A 158 9.30 -14.60 -1.91
C GLY A 158 9.52 -13.92 -3.26
N ASN A 159 9.84 -12.62 -3.24
CA ASN A 159 9.97 -11.73 -4.39
C ASN A 159 8.65 -11.51 -5.13
N ASP A 160 7.55 -11.45 -4.41
CA ASP A 160 6.21 -11.46 -4.98
C ASP A 160 5.26 -10.42 -4.37
N HIS A 161 5.80 -9.32 -3.82
CA HIS A 161 4.97 -8.22 -3.34
C HIS A 161 3.87 -7.83 -4.34
N VAL A 162 2.79 -7.27 -3.84
CA VAL A 162 1.72 -6.74 -4.70
C VAL A 162 2.19 -5.45 -5.38
N ASN A 163 2.13 -5.40 -6.71
CA ASN A 163 2.19 -4.15 -7.47
C ASN A 163 0.81 -3.51 -7.47
N ALA A 164 0.64 -2.42 -6.72
CA ALA A 164 -0.65 -1.73 -6.56
C ALA A 164 -0.65 -0.43 -7.36
N GLU A 165 -1.38 -0.43 -8.48
CA GLU A 165 -1.41 0.63 -9.50
C GLU A 165 -2.60 1.54 -9.26
N ALA A 166 -2.34 2.71 -8.63
CA ALA A 166 -3.33 3.74 -8.40
C ALA A 166 -3.59 4.57 -9.66
N GLN A 167 -4.82 4.96 -9.90
CA GLN A 167 -5.23 5.77 -11.06
C GLN A 167 -4.75 5.16 -12.39
N ASP A 168 -4.84 3.85 -12.53
CA ASP A 168 -4.34 3.12 -13.69
C ASP A 168 -5.06 3.55 -14.98
N GLY A 169 -4.27 3.78 -16.02
CA GLY A 169 -4.73 4.29 -17.31
C GLY A 169 -5.22 3.24 -18.30
N SER A 170 -5.20 1.95 -17.93
CA SER A 170 -5.64 0.87 -18.84
C SER A 170 -7.16 0.70 -18.91
N GLY A 171 -7.91 1.34 -17.99
CA GLY A 171 -9.36 1.25 -17.96
C GLY A 171 -10.04 2.42 -17.24
N SER A 172 -11.34 2.28 -16.97
CA SER A 172 -12.12 3.23 -16.19
C SER A 172 -13.30 2.56 -15.48
N ASN A 173 -13.73 3.15 -14.36
CA ASN A 173 -14.91 2.72 -13.58
C ASN A 173 -14.88 1.24 -13.18
N ASN A 174 -13.73 0.69 -12.94
CA ASN A 174 -13.53 -0.69 -12.56
C ASN A 174 -12.14 -0.86 -11.90
N ALA A 175 -11.87 -2.08 -11.46
CA ALA A 175 -10.58 -2.53 -10.94
C ALA A 175 -10.37 -4.00 -11.31
N ASN A 176 -9.15 -4.47 -11.24
CA ASN A 176 -8.85 -5.90 -11.31
C ASN A 176 -7.67 -6.29 -10.42
N PHE A 177 -7.55 -7.57 -10.17
CA PHE A 177 -6.40 -8.16 -9.53
C PHE A 177 -5.96 -9.41 -10.29
N SER A 178 -4.67 -9.48 -10.63
CA SER A 178 -4.05 -10.66 -11.22
C SER A 178 -3.31 -11.43 -10.13
N THR A 179 -3.73 -12.70 -9.92
CA THR A 179 -3.17 -13.59 -8.89
C THR A 179 -2.31 -14.65 -9.57
N PRO A 180 -0.98 -14.52 -9.59
CA PRO A 180 -0.08 -15.57 -10.06
C PRO A 180 0.05 -16.70 -9.03
N ALA A 181 0.83 -17.72 -9.37
CA ALA A 181 1.29 -18.70 -8.37
C ALA A 181 2.28 -18.05 -7.40
N ASP A 182 2.45 -18.67 -6.21
CA ASP A 182 3.44 -18.28 -5.20
C ASP A 182 4.82 -18.06 -5.81
N GLY A 183 5.48 -16.96 -5.43
CA GLY A 183 6.72 -16.47 -6.04
C GLY A 183 6.54 -15.58 -7.27
N GLY A 184 5.30 -15.29 -7.65
CA GLY A 184 4.97 -14.30 -8.68
C GLY A 184 4.26 -13.08 -8.09
N SER A 185 4.67 -11.87 -8.46
CA SER A 185 4.07 -10.64 -7.95
C SER A 185 2.62 -10.49 -8.38
N GLY A 186 1.72 -10.31 -7.40
CA GLY A 186 0.35 -9.91 -7.64
C GLY A 186 0.28 -8.51 -8.27
N ARG A 187 -0.75 -8.24 -9.08
CA ARG A 187 -0.96 -6.91 -9.64
C ARG A 187 -2.40 -6.45 -9.44
N MET A 188 -2.55 -5.33 -8.76
CA MET A 188 -3.80 -4.64 -8.52
C MET A 188 -3.86 -3.39 -9.39
N GLN A 189 -4.89 -3.28 -10.24
CA GLN A 189 -5.13 -2.08 -11.05
C GLN A 189 -6.41 -1.40 -10.58
N MET A 190 -6.28 -0.18 -10.07
CA MET A 190 -7.38 0.68 -9.64
C MET A 190 -7.57 1.78 -10.67
N TYR A 191 -8.64 1.68 -11.48
CA TYR A 191 -8.88 2.59 -12.59
C TYR A 191 -9.52 3.89 -12.12
N LEU A 192 -9.37 4.95 -12.94
CA LEU A 192 -10.05 6.21 -12.70
C LEU A 192 -11.57 6.07 -12.80
N TRP A 193 -12.29 6.65 -11.85
CA TRP A 193 -13.75 6.74 -11.87
C TRP A 193 -14.19 8.04 -12.56
N SER A 194 -15.12 7.93 -13.52
CA SER A 194 -15.63 9.05 -14.32
C SER A 194 -17.05 9.48 -13.94
N GLY A 195 -17.62 8.93 -12.87
CA GLY A 195 -18.96 9.26 -12.37
C GLY A 195 -19.09 10.71 -11.89
N SER A 196 -20.33 11.19 -11.71
CA SER A 196 -20.60 12.52 -11.16
C SER A 196 -21.43 12.40 -9.87
N PRO A 197 -21.02 13.04 -8.75
CA PRO A 197 -19.76 13.76 -8.56
C PRO A 197 -18.57 12.81 -8.57
N GLN A 198 -17.51 13.22 -9.24
CA GLN A 198 -16.30 12.41 -9.36
C GLN A 198 -15.53 12.42 -8.03
N LYS A 199 -15.43 11.27 -7.42
CA LYS A 199 -14.65 11.08 -6.19
C LYS A 199 -13.86 9.80 -6.35
N ASP A 200 -12.57 9.98 -6.53
CA ASP A 200 -11.61 8.92 -6.69
C ASP A 200 -10.65 8.98 -5.52
N GLY A 201 -10.49 7.88 -4.84
CA GLY A 201 -9.70 7.79 -3.63
C GLY A 201 -9.07 6.41 -3.44
N ASP A 202 -8.82 5.70 -4.57
CA ASP A 202 -8.26 4.33 -4.69
C ASP A 202 -8.00 3.58 -3.39
#